data_5c9cc3f9541094ead660231a63d62264
#
_entry.id   5c9cc3f9541094ead660231a63d62264
#
_cell.length_a   1.000
_cell.length_b   1.000
_cell.length_c   1.000
_cell.angle_alpha   90.00
_cell.angle_beta   90.00
_cell.angle_gamma   90.00
#
_symmetry.space_group_name_H-M   'P 1'
#
loop_
_entity.id
_entity.type
_entity.pdbx_description
1 polymer ?
#
loop_
_entity_poly.entity_id
_entity_poly.type
_entity_poly.pdbx_seq_one_letter_code
_entity_poly.pdbx_strand_id
1 'polypeptide(L)'
;ALACVVLLIQLTVPVMAAGTVYFTAVNKNVLELSDATMPFWSGGYLYVPSTIFTGVNRDLGVGVATTNGEGGPALLLYGGDAEFQTLSFDLSKDYAVDKDGNMYFQKAIQRGGVTFLPISLVARCFGLLYTVIEVPRGYLVWVRTKDVDLSERIFADAASYQMESRYSQYLKDQ
;
A
#
# COMPACT_ATOMS: atom_id res chain seq x y z
N ALA A 1 47.30 0.71 49.20
CA ALA A 1 46.00 0.26 48.75
C ALA A 1 45.66 1.03 47.48
N LEU A 2 45.69 0.33 46.32
CA LEU A 2 45.37 0.92 45.02
C LEU A 2 43.89 0.56 44.71
N ALA A 3 43.03 1.57 44.76
CA ALA A 3 41.62 1.38 44.41
C ALA A 3 41.46 1.41 42.88
N CYS A 4 41.13 0.30 42.30
CA CYS A 4 40.82 0.18 40.89
C CYS A 4 39.35 0.64 40.66
N VAL A 5 39.15 1.82 40.08
CA VAL A 5 37.85 2.32 39.68
C VAL A 5 37.52 1.70 38.30
N VAL A 6 36.63 0.72 38.28
CA VAL A 6 36.12 0.18 37.04
C VAL A 6 35.04 1.12 36.51
N LEU A 7 35.37 1.87 35.46
CA LEU A 7 34.43 2.72 34.74
C LEU A 7 33.56 1.84 33.81
N LEU A 8 32.35 1.54 34.24
CA LEU A 8 31.34 0.90 33.39
C LEU A 8 30.87 1.91 32.34
N ILE A 9 31.41 1.83 31.14
CA ILE A 9 30.88 2.54 29.96
C ILE A 9 29.61 1.80 29.54
N GLN A 10 28.48 2.35 29.91
CA GLN A 10 27.20 1.91 29.35
C GLN A 10 27.15 2.38 27.89
N LEU A 11 27.35 1.47 26.97
CA LEU A 11 27.03 1.66 25.55
C LEU A 11 25.53 1.75 25.44
N THR A 12 24.99 2.96 25.46
CA THR A 12 23.62 3.22 25.02
C THR A 12 23.58 3.01 23.51
N VAL A 13 23.13 1.83 23.08
CA VAL A 13 22.75 1.60 21.69
C VAL A 13 21.62 2.58 21.39
N PRO A 14 21.77 3.49 20.41
CA PRO A 14 20.65 4.34 20.04
C PRO A 14 19.52 3.44 19.56
N VAL A 15 18.41 3.41 20.30
CA VAL A 15 17.16 2.86 19.79
C VAL A 15 16.76 3.77 18.65
N MET A 16 16.98 3.33 17.42
CA MET A 16 16.43 4.00 16.25
C MET A 16 14.94 4.09 16.51
N ALA A 17 14.41 5.31 16.59
CA ALA A 17 12.98 5.51 16.64
C ALA A 17 12.40 4.81 15.40
N ALA A 18 11.59 3.78 15.62
CA ALA A 18 10.93 3.07 14.54
C ALA A 18 10.17 4.11 13.71
N GLY A 19 10.53 4.27 12.44
CA GLY A 19 9.89 5.23 11.55
C GLY A 19 8.40 4.95 11.46
N THR A 20 7.62 5.96 11.13
CA THR A 20 6.19 5.82 10.87
C THR A 20 5.97 4.80 9.75
N VAL A 21 5.20 3.76 10.01
CA VAL A 21 4.88 2.74 9.02
C VAL A 21 3.49 2.93 8.43
N TYR A 22 3.31 2.46 7.20
CA TYR A 22 2.02 2.41 6.54
C TYR A 22 1.63 0.95 6.35
N PHE A 23 0.69 0.49 7.17
CA PHE A 23 0.05 -0.81 6.95
C PHE A 23 -0.91 -0.72 5.77
N THR A 24 -1.13 -1.84 5.11
CA THR A 24 -2.15 -1.98 4.07
C THR A 24 -3.12 -3.08 4.45
N ALA A 25 -4.40 -2.83 4.31
CA ALA A 25 -5.42 -3.85 4.45
C ALA A 25 -6.31 -3.88 3.21
N VAL A 26 -6.66 -5.08 2.79
CA VAL A 26 -7.60 -5.36 1.71
C VAL A 26 -8.82 -6.07 2.30
N ASN A 27 -9.97 -5.45 2.17
CA ASN A 27 -11.21 -5.89 2.82
C ASN A 27 -11.00 -6.10 4.33
N LYS A 28 -10.95 -7.33 4.82
CA LYS A 28 -10.78 -7.64 6.24
C LYS A 28 -9.37 -8.11 6.63
N ASN A 29 -8.44 -8.13 5.67
CA ASN A 29 -7.11 -8.71 5.87
C ASN A 29 -6.01 -7.64 5.86
N VAL A 30 -5.21 -7.60 6.92
CA VAL A 30 -3.98 -6.81 6.96
C VAL A 30 -2.88 -7.58 6.23
N LEU A 31 -2.28 -6.94 5.23
CA LEU A 31 -1.23 -7.53 4.41
C LEU A 31 0.12 -7.55 5.15
N GLU A 32 1.08 -8.26 4.58
CA GLU A 32 2.46 -8.23 5.07
C GLU A 32 3.03 -6.81 4.99
N LEU A 33 3.81 -6.44 5.99
CA LEU A 33 4.49 -5.15 6.07
C LEU A 33 5.93 -5.33 5.60
N SER A 34 6.32 -4.61 4.58
CA SER A 34 7.70 -4.57 4.09
C SER A 34 8.01 -3.22 3.46
N ASP A 35 9.27 -2.82 3.48
CA ASP A 35 9.72 -1.58 2.83
C ASP A 35 9.46 -1.60 1.32
N ALA A 36 9.54 -2.78 0.70
CA ALA A 36 9.35 -2.95 -0.74
C ALA A 36 7.91 -2.66 -1.21
N THR A 37 6.92 -2.87 -0.34
CA THR A 37 5.49 -2.76 -0.67
C THR A 37 4.74 -1.73 0.15
N MET A 38 5.42 -1.02 1.04
CA MET A 38 4.81 -0.02 1.90
C MET A 38 4.26 1.16 1.08
N PRO A 39 2.99 1.54 1.28
CA PRO A 39 2.41 2.73 0.67
C PRO A 39 3.19 4.00 0.99
N PHE A 40 3.14 4.96 0.08
CA PHE A 40 3.81 6.26 0.26
C PHE A 40 3.06 7.38 -0.46
N TRP A 41 3.31 8.61 -0.03
CA TRP A 41 2.80 9.82 -0.67
C TRP A 41 3.80 10.36 -1.69
N SER A 42 3.30 10.73 -2.86
CA SER A 42 4.09 11.41 -3.89
C SER A 42 3.19 12.35 -4.70
N GLY A 43 3.63 13.59 -4.86
CA GLY A 43 2.88 14.59 -5.64
C GLY A 43 1.45 14.85 -5.14
N GLY A 44 1.18 14.66 -3.85
CA GLY A 44 -0.14 14.81 -3.25
C GLY A 44 -1.05 13.59 -3.39
N TYR A 45 -0.56 12.49 -3.96
CA TYR A 45 -1.30 11.24 -4.11
C TYR A 45 -0.72 10.13 -3.23
N LEU A 46 -1.60 9.31 -2.67
CA LEU A 46 -1.22 8.09 -1.97
C LEU A 46 -1.04 6.95 -2.97
N TYR A 47 0.13 6.35 -2.96
CA TYR A 47 0.50 5.23 -3.81
C TYR A 47 0.47 3.91 -3.04
N VAL A 48 -0.17 2.92 -3.64
CA VAL A 48 -0.23 1.54 -3.13
C VAL A 48 0.40 0.58 -4.13
N PRO A 49 1.01 -0.53 -3.67
CA PRO A 49 1.59 -1.49 -4.60
C PRO A 49 0.49 -2.19 -5.41
N SER A 50 0.74 -2.42 -6.69
CA SER A 50 -0.19 -3.15 -7.58
C SER A 50 -0.47 -4.58 -7.10
N THR A 51 0.40 -5.12 -6.26
CA THR A 51 0.25 -6.44 -5.65
C THR A 51 -0.98 -6.59 -4.74
N ILE A 52 -1.58 -5.49 -4.28
CA ILE A 52 -2.84 -5.56 -3.52
C ILE A 52 -4.00 -6.12 -4.35
N PHE A 53 -3.89 -6.12 -5.67
CA PHE A 53 -4.92 -6.63 -6.59
C PHE A 53 -4.65 -8.06 -7.08
N THR A 54 -3.54 -8.67 -6.67
CA THR A 54 -3.08 -9.98 -7.16
C THR A 54 -3.10 -11.04 -6.08
N GLY A 55 -2.97 -12.31 -6.48
CA GLY A 55 -2.87 -13.43 -5.56
C GLY A 55 -4.10 -13.58 -4.67
N VAL A 56 -3.89 -13.65 -3.37
CA VAL A 56 -4.94 -13.78 -2.35
C VAL A 56 -5.81 -12.53 -2.20
N ASN A 57 -5.41 -11.41 -2.80
CA ASN A 57 -6.10 -10.13 -2.69
C ASN A 57 -7.09 -9.88 -3.83
N ARG A 58 -7.42 -10.90 -4.63
CA ARG A 58 -8.38 -10.81 -5.74
C ARG A 58 -9.80 -10.41 -5.33
N ASP A 59 -10.08 -10.41 -4.05
CA ASP A 59 -11.38 -10.05 -3.48
C ASP A 59 -11.82 -8.60 -3.77
N LEU A 60 -10.89 -7.75 -4.24
CA LEU A 60 -11.23 -6.39 -4.69
C LEU A 60 -11.92 -6.36 -6.07
N GLY A 61 -11.97 -7.47 -6.80
CA GLY A 61 -12.61 -7.55 -8.11
C GLY A 61 -11.87 -6.82 -9.23
N VAL A 62 -10.61 -6.45 -9.01
CA VAL A 62 -9.75 -5.78 -9.99
C VAL A 62 -8.61 -6.71 -10.37
N GLY A 63 -8.51 -7.02 -11.66
CA GLY A 63 -7.40 -7.80 -12.21
C GLY A 63 -6.25 -6.89 -12.65
N VAL A 64 -5.04 -7.45 -12.72
CA VAL A 64 -3.83 -6.77 -13.17
C VAL A 64 -3.17 -7.61 -14.25
N ALA A 65 -2.82 -6.97 -15.37
CA ALA A 65 -2.07 -7.58 -16.44
C ALA A 65 -0.94 -6.66 -16.90
N THR A 66 0.19 -7.24 -17.27
CA THR A 66 1.25 -6.51 -17.94
C THR A 66 1.00 -6.56 -19.45
N THR A 67 1.04 -5.41 -20.09
CA THR A 67 0.81 -5.23 -21.53
C THR A 67 1.94 -4.41 -22.15
N ASN A 68 1.87 -4.16 -23.45
CA ASN A 68 2.75 -3.24 -24.14
C ASN A 68 1.97 -1.97 -24.48
N GLY A 69 2.45 -0.83 -24.01
CA GLY A 69 1.98 0.48 -24.42
C GLY A 69 2.79 1.04 -25.58
N GLU A 70 2.47 2.22 -26.05
CA GLU A 70 3.21 2.92 -27.13
C GLU A 70 4.67 3.22 -26.76
N GLY A 71 4.93 3.47 -25.46
CA GLY A 71 6.25 3.84 -24.95
C GLY A 71 7.02 2.68 -24.30
N GLY A 72 6.47 1.47 -24.29
CA GLY A 72 7.07 0.29 -23.65
C GLY A 72 6.09 -0.46 -22.75
N PRO A 73 6.56 -1.10 -21.67
CA PRO A 73 5.70 -1.85 -20.77
C PRO A 73 4.59 -0.97 -20.17
N ALA A 74 3.39 -1.54 -20.09
CA ALA A 74 2.23 -0.92 -19.46
C ALA A 74 1.58 -1.88 -18.47
N LEU A 75 0.96 -1.32 -17.42
CA LEU A 75 0.13 -2.06 -16.50
C LEU A 75 -1.33 -1.78 -16.81
N LEU A 76 -2.11 -2.84 -17.03
CA LEU A 76 -3.54 -2.77 -17.25
C LEU A 76 -4.27 -3.27 -16.01
N LEU A 77 -5.11 -2.42 -15.43
CA LEU A 77 -6.12 -2.80 -14.46
C LEU A 77 -7.46 -3.03 -15.18
N TYR A 78 -8.19 -4.06 -14.79
CA TYR A 78 -9.49 -4.39 -15.39
C TYR A 78 -10.43 -5.03 -14.38
N GLY A 79 -11.72 -4.84 -14.58
CA GLY A 79 -12.77 -5.41 -13.75
C GLY A 79 -13.89 -4.43 -13.48
N GLY A 80 -14.53 -4.58 -12.33
CA GLY A 80 -15.66 -3.80 -11.87
C GLY A 80 -16.96 -4.61 -11.79
N ASP A 81 -17.80 -4.29 -10.79
CA ASP A 81 -19.03 -5.05 -10.52
C ASP A 81 -20.22 -4.58 -11.36
N ALA A 82 -20.39 -3.28 -11.49
CA ALA A 82 -21.56 -2.71 -12.18
C ALA A 82 -21.33 -2.53 -13.68
N GLU A 83 -20.13 -2.18 -14.07
CA GLU A 83 -19.71 -1.97 -15.44
C GLU A 83 -18.23 -2.33 -15.57
N PHE A 84 -17.90 -3.14 -16.58
CA PHE A 84 -16.52 -3.50 -16.86
C PHE A 84 -15.69 -2.24 -17.19
N GLN A 85 -14.64 -2.03 -16.43
CA GLN A 85 -13.71 -0.90 -16.56
C GLN A 85 -12.31 -1.37 -16.91
N THR A 86 -11.55 -0.49 -17.53
CA THR A 86 -10.10 -0.63 -17.67
C THR A 86 -9.41 0.68 -17.30
N LEU A 87 -8.20 0.56 -16.79
CA LEU A 87 -7.30 1.67 -16.52
C LEU A 87 -5.89 1.24 -16.88
N SER A 88 -5.30 1.89 -17.87
CA SER A 88 -3.97 1.55 -18.37
C SER A 88 -2.95 2.61 -17.95
N PHE A 89 -1.84 2.13 -17.39
CA PHE A 89 -0.67 2.92 -17.06
C PHE A 89 0.49 2.52 -17.96
N ASP A 90 0.77 3.29 -19.00
CA ASP A 90 2.04 3.20 -19.73
C ASP A 90 3.14 3.75 -18.82
N LEU A 91 4.10 2.90 -18.44
CA LEU A 91 5.12 3.24 -17.45
C LEU A 91 6.09 4.34 -17.91
N SER A 92 6.08 4.68 -19.20
CA SER A 92 6.84 5.79 -19.77
C SER A 92 6.09 7.12 -19.80
N LYS A 93 4.80 7.13 -19.43
CA LYS A 93 3.92 8.29 -19.51
C LYS A 93 3.57 8.82 -18.12
N ASP A 94 3.19 10.11 -18.09
CA ASP A 94 2.76 10.78 -16.86
C ASP A 94 1.24 10.77 -16.66
N TYR A 95 0.55 9.91 -17.37
CA TYR A 95 -0.91 9.81 -17.33
C TYR A 95 -1.39 8.36 -17.47
N ALA A 96 -2.63 8.13 -17.04
CA ALA A 96 -3.36 6.89 -17.26
C ALA A 96 -4.52 7.11 -18.21
N VAL A 97 -5.02 6.06 -18.84
CA VAL A 97 -6.14 6.09 -19.79
C VAL A 97 -7.16 5.03 -19.41
N ASP A 98 -8.44 5.41 -19.36
CA ASP A 98 -9.53 4.48 -19.13
C ASP A 98 -10.08 3.84 -20.43
N LYS A 99 -11.11 3.00 -20.32
CA LYS A 99 -11.72 2.30 -21.46
C LYS A 99 -12.30 3.25 -22.52
N ASP A 100 -12.70 4.45 -22.14
CA ASP A 100 -13.32 5.44 -23.01
C ASP A 100 -12.30 6.43 -23.60
N GLY A 101 -11.01 6.24 -23.30
CA GLY A 101 -9.94 7.09 -23.78
C GLY A 101 -9.75 8.36 -22.94
N ASN A 102 -10.41 8.49 -21.79
CA ASN A 102 -10.19 9.62 -20.90
C ASN A 102 -8.81 9.53 -20.28
N MET A 103 -8.10 10.67 -20.25
CA MET A 103 -6.77 10.79 -19.68
C MET A 103 -6.83 11.34 -18.26
N TYR A 104 -6.04 10.75 -17.39
CA TYR A 104 -5.86 11.17 -15.99
C TYR A 104 -4.38 11.44 -15.74
N PHE A 105 -4.03 12.66 -15.36
CA PHE A 105 -2.64 13.05 -15.13
C PHE A 105 -2.09 12.56 -13.78
N GLN A 106 -2.19 11.27 -13.60
CA GLN A 106 -1.67 10.52 -12.46
C GLN A 106 -0.94 9.29 -13.01
N LYS A 107 0.35 9.23 -12.76
CA LYS A 107 1.19 8.15 -13.28
C LYS A 107 1.34 7.00 -12.29
N ALA A 108 1.72 5.83 -12.78
CA ALA A 108 2.29 4.78 -11.95
C ALA A 108 3.76 5.11 -11.61
N ILE A 109 4.23 4.64 -10.46
CA ILE A 109 5.62 4.79 -10.01
C ILE A 109 6.22 3.40 -9.81
N GLN A 110 7.38 3.15 -10.39
CA GLN A 110 8.15 1.95 -10.12
C GLN A 110 9.20 2.22 -9.04
N ARG A 111 9.22 1.35 -8.03
CA ARG A 111 10.17 1.41 -6.93
C ARG A 111 10.58 -0.01 -6.53
N GLY A 112 11.89 -0.32 -6.63
CA GLY A 112 12.41 -1.62 -6.26
C GLY A 112 11.78 -2.80 -7.00
N GLY A 113 11.42 -2.63 -8.27
CA GLY A 113 10.76 -3.67 -9.09
C GLY A 113 9.26 -3.82 -8.85
N VAL A 114 8.68 -3.04 -7.95
CA VAL A 114 7.23 -3.01 -7.67
C VAL A 114 6.61 -1.79 -8.31
N THR A 115 5.49 -1.98 -9.00
CA THR A 115 4.70 -0.88 -9.56
C THR A 115 3.69 -0.40 -8.52
N PHE A 116 3.72 0.89 -8.23
CA PHE A 116 2.80 1.57 -7.31
C PHE A 116 1.81 2.41 -8.09
N LEU A 117 0.56 2.41 -7.63
CA LEU A 117 -0.58 3.03 -8.28
C LEU A 117 -1.23 4.08 -7.38
N PRO A 118 -1.71 5.20 -7.94
CA PRO A 118 -2.44 6.21 -7.17
C PRO A 118 -3.81 5.65 -6.78
N ILE A 119 -3.99 5.35 -5.49
CA ILE A 119 -5.20 4.64 -5.02
C ILE A 119 -6.48 5.46 -5.23
N SER A 120 -6.43 6.77 -5.14
CA SER A 120 -7.59 7.62 -5.36
C SER A 120 -8.18 7.47 -6.77
N LEU A 121 -7.32 7.40 -7.78
CA LEU A 121 -7.75 7.17 -9.17
C LEU A 121 -8.30 5.76 -9.36
N VAL A 122 -7.57 4.75 -8.87
CA VAL A 122 -7.98 3.35 -9.00
C VAL A 122 -9.32 3.10 -8.29
N ALA A 123 -9.49 3.59 -7.07
CA ALA A 123 -10.72 3.45 -6.31
C ALA A 123 -11.91 4.10 -7.04
N ARG A 124 -11.72 5.29 -7.59
CA ARG A 124 -12.76 5.98 -8.35
C ARG A 124 -13.16 5.22 -9.62
N CYS A 125 -12.19 4.70 -10.38
CA CYS A 125 -12.47 3.97 -11.62
C CYS A 125 -13.17 2.63 -11.39
N PHE A 126 -12.86 1.92 -10.31
CA PHE A 126 -13.36 0.58 -10.04
C PHE A 126 -14.42 0.50 -8.93
N GLY A 127 -14.88 1.64 -8.43
CA GLY A 127 -15.90 1.67 -7.39
C GLY A 127 -15.45 1.11 -6.04
N LEU A 128 -14.17 1.18 -5.74
CA LEU A 128 -13.61 0.81 -4.44
C LEU A 128 -13.71 1.96 -3.45
N LEU A 129 -13.61 1.63 -2.18
CA LEU A 129 -13.43 2.59 -1.10
C LEU A 129 -12.00 2.49 -0.56
N TYR A 130 -11.42 3.61 -0.18
CA TYR A 130 -10.18 3.60 0.60
C TYR A 130 -10.22 4.67 1.67
N THR A 131 -9.57 4.38 2.77
CA THR A 131 -9.38 5.31 3.89
C THR A 131 -7.99 5.15 4.46
N VAL A 132 -7.48 6.24 5.03
CA VAL A 132 -6.22 6.26 5.77
C VAL A 132 -6.57 6.51 7.23
N ILE A 133 -6.28 5.54 8.09
CA ILE A 133 -6.63 5.56 9.50
C ILE A 133 -5.34 5.71 10.31
N GLU A 134 -5.30 6.67 11.22
CA GLU A 134 -4.20 6.78 12.18
C GLU A 134 -4.27 5.62 13.19
N VAL A 135 -3.15 4.95 13.40
CA VAL A 135 -3.01 3.79 14.30
C VAL A 135 -1.73 3.94 15.13
N PRO A 136 -1.55 3.16 16.23
CA PRO A 136 -0.43 3.37 17.16
C PRO A 136 0.97 3.35 16.54
N ARG A 137 1.18 2.61 15.44
CA ARG A 137 2.48 2.49 14.76
C ARG A 137 2.63 3.39 13.53
N GLY A 138 1.60 4.14 13.17
CA GLY A 138 1.58 4.99 11.99
C GLY A 138 0.22 5.09 11.36
N TYR A 139 0.05 4.53 10.17
CA TYR A 139 -1.20 4.62 9.42
C TYR A 139 -1.60 3.26 8.84
N LEU A 140 -2.90 3.07 8.71
CA LEU A 140 -3.50 1.93 8.02
C LEU A 140 -4.19 2.44 6.75
N VAL A 141 -3.70 2.00 5.60
CA VAL A 141 -4.35 2.24 4.31
C VAL A 141 -5.31 1.08 4.07
N TRP A 142 -6.58 1.35 4.19
CA TRP A 142 -7.63 0.34 4.07
C TRP A 142 -8.36 0.48 2.74
N VAL A 143 -8.19 -0.51 1.86
CA VAL A 143 -8.84 -0.60 0.56
C VAL A 143 -9.89 -1.70 0.62
N ARG A 144 -11.12 -1.41 0.20
CA ARG A 144 -12.22 -2.34 0.32
C ARG A 144 -13.25 -2.19 -0.79
N THR A 145 -14.00 -3.24 -1.03
CA THR A 145 -15.22 -3.22 -1.82
C THR A 145 -16.37 -2.60 -1.01
N LYS A 146 -17.40 -2.11 -1.70
CA LYS A 146 -18.52 -1.41 -1.05
C LYS A 146 -19.40 -2.28 -0.16
N ASP A 147 -19.35 -3.60 -0.33
CA ASP A 147 -20.07 -4.58 0.48
C ASP A 147 -19.43 -4.84 1.84
N VAL A 148 -18.21 -4.40 2.07
CA VAL A 148 -17.58 -4.44 3.39
C VAL A 148 -18.10 -3.28 4.21
N ASP A 149 -19.19 -3.53 4.93
CA ASP A 149 -19.89 -2.54 5.77
C ASP A 149 -19.37 -2.57 7.20
N LEU A 150 -18.24 -1.91 7.41
CA LEU A 150 -17.63 -1.71 8.72
C LEU A 150 -17.20 -0.25 8.85
N SER A 151 -17.38 0.33 10.04
CA SER A 151 -16.80 1.63 10.31
C SER A 151 -15.28 1.53 10.46
N GLU A 152 -14.58 2.61 10.17
CA GLU A 152 -13.11 2.70 10.29
C GLU A 152 -12.63 2.28 11.68
N ARG A 153 -13.31 2.76 12.74
CA ARG A 153 -12.98 2.44 14.12
C ARG A 153 -13.14 0.95 14.41
N ILE A 154 -14.28 0.37 14.03
CA ILE A 154 -14.54 -1.06 14.25
C ILE A 154 -13.51 -1.90 13.53
N PHE A 155 -13.18 -1.55 12.29
CA PHE A 155 -12.17 -2.28 11.53
C PHE A 155 -10.78 -2.13 12.15
N ALA A 156 -10.34 -0.92 12.48
CA ALA A 156 -9.03 -0.68 13.08
C ALA A 156 -8.86 -1.42 14.42
N ASP A 157 -9.88 -1.43 15.25
CA ASP A 157 -9.88 -2.18 16.52
C ASP A 157 -9.78 -3.68 16.28
N ALA A 158 -10.56 -4.22 15.34
CA ALA A 158 -10.54 -5.65 14.99
C ALA A 158 -9.21 -6.08 14.33
N ALA A 159 -8.59 -5.19 13.56
CA ALA A 159 -7.33 -5.44 12.86
C ALA A 159 -6.08 -5.22 13.74
N SER A 160 -6.23 -4.72 14.96
CA SER A 160 -5.09 -4.34 15.82
C SER A 160 -4.12 -5.49 16.07
N TYR A 161 -4.62 -6.68 16.32
CA TYR A 161 -3.79 -7.87 16.52
C TYR A 161 -3.00 -8.26 15.25
N GLN A 162 -3.65 -8.18 14.09
CA GLN A 162 -2.97 -8.45 12.81
C GLN A 162 -1.86 -7.41 12.56
N MET A 163 -2.13 -6.13 12.80
CA MET A 163 -1.13 -5.07 12.63
C MET A 163 0.08 -5.26 13.56
N GLU A 164 -0.13 -5.58 14.82
CA GLU A 164 0.97 -5.87 15.75
C GLU A 164 1.78 -7.10 15.32
N SER A 165 1.13 -8.15 14.84
CA SER A 165 1.80 -9.33 14.30
C SER A 165 2.65 -9.00 13.06
N ARG A 166 2.11 -8.21 12.11
CA ARG A 166 2.83 -7.77 10.91
C ARG A 166 4.02 -6.88 11.26
N TYR A 167 3.84 -5.97 12.21
CA TYR A 167 4.91 -5.10 12.69
C TYR A 167 6.03 -5.89 13.36
N SER A 168 5.69 -6.85 14.21
CA SER A 168 6.69 -7.71 14.86
C SER A 168 7.49 -8.53 13.86
N GLN A 169 6.87 -9.02 12.79
CA GLN A 169 7.57 -9.71 11.71
C GLN A 169 8.48 -8.75 10.93
N TYR A 170 7.96 -7.59 10.57
CA TYR A 170 8.73 -6.54 9.89
C TYR A 170 10.03 -6.18 10.62
N LEU A 171 9.97 -6.05 11.95
CA LEU A 171 11.17 -5.77 12.75
C LEU A 171 12.21 -6.91 12.75
N LYS A 172 11.79 -8.15 12.57
CA LYS A 172 12.70 -9.30 12.46
C LYS A 172 13.39 -9.37 11.11
N ASP A 173 12.77 -8.78 10.09
CA ASP A 173 13.25 -8.81 8.71
C ASP A 173 14.20 -7.62 8.40
N GLN A 174 14.39 -6.69 9.37
CA GLN A 174 15.34 -5.57 9.31
C GLN A 174 16.74 -6.02 9.72
#